data_994b55c771f07feed8c849a09a241cb8
#
_entry.id   994b55c771f07feed8c849a09a241cb8
#
_cell.length_a   1.000
_cell.length_b   1.000
_cell.length_c   1.000
_cell.angle_alpha   90.00
_cell.angle_beta   90.00
_cell.angle_gamma   90.00
#
_symmetry.space_group_name_H-M   'P 1'
#
loop_
_entity.id
_entity.type
_entity.pdbx_description
1 polymer ?
#
loop_
_entity_poly.entity_id
_entity_poly.type
_entity_poly.pdbx_seq_one_letter_code
_entity_poly.pdbx_strand_id
1 'polypeptide(L)'
;EANQSEVLSFLNAETRSNRVSDIKCHWITNMINCKVESSFIYELAQHPDIAAISYNKKEYMLFNEQPIKAEPVRGKVENITKINADDVWSYGYTGKGVVVAVLDTGTNIDHVDLKDHLWDGGSEYPNHGYNIVEENHDVTDFNGHGTHCAGTICGDGTSGTQTGMAPDAILMTVKIFDSEGNGNVNDIISGVEFAVENNIEFAVVAPDD
;
A
#
# COMPACT_ATOMS: atom_id res chain seq x y z
N GLU A 1 12.76 16.04 -8.25
CA GLU A 1 13.07 15.93 -9.70
C GLU A 1 14.38 16.66 -10.07
N ALA A 2 14.65 17.86 -9.57
CA ALA A 2 15.87 18.61 -9.92
C ALA A 2 17.16 17.88 -9.50
N ASN A 3 17.14 17.15 -8.38
CA ASN A 3 18.32 16.44 -7.87
C ASN A 3 18.59 15.11 -8.57
N GLN A 4 17.66 14.58 -9.36
CA GLN A 4 17.81 13.30 -10.07
C GLN A 4 18.24 13.47 -11.54
N SER A 5 18.19 14.70 -12.09
CA SER A 5 18.35 14.95 -13.53
C SER A 5 19.68 14.47 -14.12
N GLU A 6 20.78 14.67 -13.42
CA GLU A 6 22.11 14.24 -13.88
C GLU A 6 22.23 12.73 -13.90
N VAL A 7 21.79 12.05 -12.83
CA VAL A 7 21.79 10.59 -12.74
C VAL A 7 20.85 9.98 -13.77
N LEU A 8 19.66 10.57 -13.96
CA LEU A 8 18.71 10.12 -15.00
C LEU A 8 19.28 10.26 -16.40
N SER A 9 19.96 11.38 -16.69
CA SER A 9 20.60 11.57 -17.99
C SER A 9 21.68 10.52 -18.22
N PHE A 10 22.46 10.20 -17.20
CA PHE A 10 23.50 9.15 -17.25
C PHE A 10 22.87 7.77 -17.46
N LEU A 11 21.86 7.38 -16.72
CA LEU A 11 21.15 6.12 -16.86
C LEU A 11 20.48 5.98 -18.23
N ASN A 12 19.80 7.04 -18.71
CA ASN A 12 19.11 7.03 -19.99
C ASN A 12 20.07 6.89 -21.18
N ALA A 13 21.29 7.38 -21.08
CA ALA A 13 22.31 7.18 -22.12
C ALA A 13 22.65 5.69 -22.29
N GLU A 14 22.59 4.92 -21.21
CA GLU A 14 22.93 3.49 -21.17
C GLU A 14 21.77 2.55 -21.53
N THR A 15 20.55 3.05 -21.68
CA THR A 15 19.42 2.23 -22.14
C THR A 15 19.61 1.73 -23.57
N ARG A 16 20.31 2.50 -24.43
CA ARG A 16 20.59 2.13 -25.83
C ARG A 16 21.54 0.96 -25.94
N SER A 17 22.41 0.78 -24.97
CA SER A 17 23.35 -0.34 -24.88
C SER A 17 22.77 -1.56 -24.14
N ASN A 18 21.51 -1.52 -23.70
CA ASN A 18 20.84 -2.48 -22.84
C ASN A 18 21.54 -2.70 -21.47
N ARG A 19 22.38 -1.77 -21.04
CA ARG A 19 23.04 -1.83 -19.72
C ARG A 19 22.09 -1.42 -18.59
N VAL A 20 21.04 -0.65 -18.93
CA VAL A 20 20.04 -0.14 -17.99
C VAL A 20 18.64 -0.32 -18.60
N SER A 21 17.66 -0.74 -17.80
CA SER A 21 16.23 -0.79 -18.14
C SER A 21 15.36 -0.51 -16.92
N ASP A 22 14.04 -0.40 -17.16
CA ASP A 22 13.02 -0.28 -16.10
C ASP A 22 13.32 0.85 -15.08
N ILE A 23 13.66 2.04 -15.60
CA ILE A 23 13.99 3.20 -14.77
C ILE A 23 12.68 3.76 -14.19
N LYS A 24 12.58 3.78 -12.85
CA LYS A 24 11.48 4.36 -12.10
C LYS A 24 12.03 5.35 -11.06
N CYS A 25 11.52 6.56 -11.08
CA CYS A 25 11.92 7.63 -10.16
C CYS A 25 10.93 7.73 -9.01
N HIS A 26 11.46 7.84 -7.80
CA HIS A 26 10.68 8.07 -6.60
C HIS A 26 11.01 9.46 -6.05
N TRP A 27 10.04 10.34 -6.14
CA TRP A 27 10.22 11.75 -5.74
C TRP A 27 10.23 11.90 -4.21
N ILE A 28 9.46 11.08 -3.49
CA ILE A 28 9.29 11.19 -2.04
C ILE A 28 10.56 10.79 -1.27
N THR A 29 11.36 9.89 -1.84
CA THR A 29 12.60 9.38 -1.23
C THR A 29 13.87 9.84 -1.93
N ASN A 30 13.73 10.60 -3.04
CA ASN A 30 14.84 10.94 -3.93
C ASN A 30 15.62 9.72 -4.42
N MET A 31 14.93 8.63 -4.73
CA MET A 31 15.48 7.35 -5.14
C MET A 31 15.16 7.06 -6.61
N ILE A 32 16.06 6.37 -7.30
CA ILE A 32 15.84 5.84 -8.65
C ILE A 32 15.97 4.32 -8.56
N ASN A 33 14.91 3.62 -8.98
CA ASN A 33 14.94 2.19 -9.16
C ASN A 33 15.17 1.86 -10.64
N CYS A 34 16.05 0.90 -10.92
CA CYS A 34 16.30 0.45 -12.29
C CYS A 34 16.92 -0.95 -12.30
N LYS A 35 16.81 -1.64 -13.44
CA LYS A 35 17.58 -2.85 -13.70
C LYS A 35 18.87 -2.47 -14.40
N VAL A 36 20.00 -2.97 -13.88
CA VAL A 36 21.32 -2.68 -14.43
C VAL A 36 22.11 -3.96 -14.67
N GLU A 37 22.96 -3.94 -15.69
CA GLU A 37 23.98 -4.97 -15.88
C GLU A 37 24.99 -4.93 -14.73
N SER A 38 25.35 -6.10 -14.18
CA SER A 38 26.21 -6.18 -12.98
C SER A 38 27.56 -5.47 -13.12
N SER A 39 28.14 -5.44 -14.32
CA SER A 39 29.37 -4.72 -14.61
C SER A 39 29.23 -3.21 -14.50
N PHE A 40 28.04 -2.66 -14.76
CA PHE A 40 27.77 -1.23 -14.74
C PHE A 40 27.61 -0.68 -13.31
N ILE A 41 27.32 -1.52 -12.32
CA ILE A 41 27.19 -1.12 -10.91
C ILE A 41 28.44 -0.38 -10.40
N TYR A 42 29.65 -0.80 -10.85
CA TYR A 42 30.88 -0.15 -10.44
C TYR A 42 31.06 1.25 -11.03
N GLU A 43 30.55 1.50 -12.24
CA GLU A 43 30.54 2.84 -12.85
C GLU A 43 29.54 3.74 -12.13
N LEU A 44 28.34 3.22 -11.84
CA LEU A 44 27.32 3.91 -11.07
C LEU A 44 27.83 4.32 -9.68
N ALA A 45 28.54 3.43 -9.00
CA ALA A 45 29.07 3.70 -7.66
C ALA A 45 30.14 4.81 -7.62
N GLN A 46 30.66 5.21 -8.79
CA GLN A 46 31.63 6.33 -8.89
C GLN A 46 30.95 7.65 -9.27
N HIS A 47 29.65 7.65 -9.56
CA HIS A 47 28.95 8.87 -9.91
C HIS A 47 28.80 9.77 -8.68
N PRO A 48 29.20 11.06 -8.76
CA PRO A 48 29.24 11.95 -7.59
C PRO A 48 27.89 12.20 -6.93
N ASP A 49 26.80 12.10 -7.70
CA ASP A 49 25.43 12.34 -7.23
C ASP A 49 24.71 11.07 -6.75
N ILE A 50 25.40 9.93 -6.69
CA ILE A 50 24.85 8.67 -6.15
C ILE A 50 25.44 8.43 -4.76
N ALA A 51 24.60 8.56 -3.74
CA ALA A 51 25.01 8.38 -2.35
C ALA A 51 25.12 6.90 -1.96
N ALA A 52 24.26 6.05 -2.51
CA ALA A 52 24.23 4.62 -2.20
C ALA A 52 23.55 3.84 -3.32
N ILE A 53 23.92 2.57 -3.46
CA ILE A 53 23.28 1.59 -4.33
C ILE A 53 22.90 0.40 -3.47
N SER A 54 21.63 -0.02 -3.53
CA SER A 54 21.12 -1.17 -2.82
C SER A 54 20.39 -2.12 -3.78
N TYR A 55 20.31 -3.38 -3.40
CA TYR A 55 19.55 -4.38 -4.16
C TYR A 55 18.10 -4.36 -3.71
N ASN A 56 17.18 -4.12 -4.65
CA ASN A 56 15.74 -4.18 -4.40
C ASN A 56 15.28 -5.65 -4.46
N LYS A 57 15.39 -6.33 -3.33
CA LYS A 57 15.04 -7.74 -3.21
C LYS A 57 13.55 -7.89 -2.92
N LYS A 58 12.92 -8.85 -3.59
CA LYS A 58 11.58 -9.30 -3.22
C LYS A 58 11.71 -10.21 -2.00
N GLU A 59 11.00 -9.87 -0.93
CA GLU A 59 11.01 -10.59 0.34
C GLU A 59 9.58 -10.82 0.83
N TYR A 60 9.40 -11.82 1.67
CA TYR A 60 8.16 -11.96 2.44
C TYR A 60 8.10 -10.85 3.49
N MET A 61 7.06 -10.03 3.43
CA MET A 61 6.92 -8.83 4.26
C MET A 61 5.71 -8.86 5.19
N LEU A 62 4.94 -9.97 5.19
CA LEU A 62 3.82 -10.13 6.10
C LEU A 62 4.12 -11.21 7.13
N PHE A 63 3.57 -11.04 8.35
CA PHE A 63 3.63 -12.10 9.35
C PHE A 63 2.84 -13.32 8.90
N ASN A 64 3.47 -14.49 9.02
CA ASN A 64 2.82 -15.77 8.78
C ASN A 64 1.99 -16.17 10.01
N GLU A 65 1.00 -15.37 10.35
CA GLU A 65 0.04 -15.75 11.37
C GLU A 65 -0.89 -16.81 10.80
N GLN A 66 -0.87 -18.01 11.41
CA GLN A 66 -1.88 -19.02 11.09
C GLN A 66 -3.25 -18.46 11.47
N PRO A 67 -4.25 -18.53 10.57
CA PRO A 67 -5.58 -18.03 10.86
C PRO A 67 -6.12 -18.70 12.12
N ILE A 68 -6.28 -17.93 13.18
CA ILE A 68 -6.97 -18.38 14.38
C ILE A 68 -8.43 -18.58 13.98
N LYS A 69 -8.96 -19.79 14.10
CA LYS A 69 -10.39 -20.03 14.00
C LYS A 69 -11.08 -19.34 15.18
N ALA A 70 -11.41 -18.06 14.99
CA ALA A 70 -12.26 -17.37 15.93
C ALA A 70 -13.71 -17.80 15.71
N GLU A 71 -14.43 -18.10 16.80
CA GLU A 71 -15.88 -18.23 16.74
C GLU A 71 -16.49 -16.87 16.33
N PRO A 72 -17.55 -16.86 15.52
CA PRO A 72 -18.19 -15.62 15.10
C PRO A 72 -18.66 -14.84 16.33
N VAL A 73 -18.06 -13.70 16.59
CA VAL A 73 -18.48 -12.77 17.64
C VAL A 73 -19.58 -11.88 17.04
N ARG A 74 -20.72 -11.78 17.72
CA ARG A 74 -21.75 -10.77 17.38
C ARG A 74 -21.57 -9.54 18.26
N GLY A 75 -21.65 -8.37 17.64
CA GLY A 75 -21.49 -7.08 18.33
C GLY A 75 -20.09 -6.51 18.12
N LYS A 76 -19.59 -5.74 19.08
CA LYS A 76 -18.27 -5.13 18.99
C LYS A 76 -17.17 -6.12 19.38
N VAL A 77 -16.08 -6.11 18.63
CA VAL A 77 -14.88 -6.88 19.00
C VAL A 77 -14.15 -6.24 20.19
N GLU A 78 -13.37 -7.04 20.92
CA GLU A 78 -12.70 -6.61 22.15
C GLU A 78 -11.77 -5.40 21.95
N ASN A 79 -11.06 -5.34 20.80
CA ASN A 79 -10.14 -4.22 20.49
C ASN A 79 -10.85 -2.87 20.51
N ILE A 80 -12.11 -2.76 20.03
CA ILE A 80 -12.87 -1.51 20.04
C ILE A 80 -13.05 -1.01 21.47
N THR A 81 -13.51 -1.89 22.37
CA THR A 81 -13.73 -1.53 23.78
C THR A 81 -12.43 -1.32 24.54
N LYS A 82 -11.37 -2.04 24.18
CA LYS A 82 -10.05 -1.95 24.83
C LYS A 82 -9.37 -0.61 24.62
N ILE A 83 -9.57 0.01 23.46
CA ILE A 83 -9.03 1.35 23.14
C ILE A 83 -10.08 2.47 23.31
N ASN A 84 -11.28 2.14 23.78
CA ASN A 84 -12.42 3.05 23.96
C ASN A 84 -12.83 3.77 22.65
N ALA A 85 -12.79 3.09 21.51
CA ALA A 85 -13.19 3.66 20.23
C ALA A 85 -14.68 4.06 20.23
N ASP A 86 -15.53 3.29 20.90
CA ASP A 86 -16.97 3.57 21.04
C ASP A 86 -17.26 4.84 21.86
N ASP A 87 -16.42 5.20 22.83
CA ASP A 87 -16.51 6.48 23.51
C ASP A 87 -16.26 7.64 22.53
N VAL A 88 -15.26 7.50 21.65
CA VAL A 88 -14.93 8.49 20.60
C VAL A 88 -16.09 8.64 19.60
N TRP A 89 -16.74 7.54 19.22
CA TRP A 89 -17.93 7.58 18.36
C TRP A 89 -19.11 8.31 19.02
N SER A 90 -19.26 8.23 20.35
CA SER A 90 -20.30 8.94 21.06
C SER A 90 -20.19 10.47 20.95
N TYR A 91 -18.98 10.98 20.65
CA TYR A 91 -18.74 12.40 20.35
C TYR A 91 -18.90 12.73 18.84
N GLY A 92 -19.29 11.76 18.01
CA GLY A 92 -19.51 11.94 16.57
C GLY A 92 -18.26 11.75 15.68
N TYR A 93 -17.15 11.28 16.24
CA TYR A 93 -15.92 11.01 15.49
C TYR A 93 -15.86 9.55 15.06
N THR A 94 -16.29 9.27 13.85
CA THR A 94 -16.39 7.92 13.27
C THR A 94 -15.50 7.71 12.04
N GLY A 95 -14.66 8.69 11.71
CA GLY A 95 -13.86 8.71 10.49
C GLY A 95 -14.59 9.29 9.27
N LYS A 96 -15.80 9.82 9.45
CA LYS A 96 -16.61 10.34 8.34
C LYS A 96 -15.90 11.46 7.59
N GLY A 97 -15.77 11.28 6.27
CA GLY A 97 -15.12 12.23 5.37
C GLY A 97 -13.60 12.07 5.28
N VAL A 98 -13.02 11.13 6.01
CA VAL A 98 -11.59 10.80 5.94
C VAL A 98 -11.39 9.65 4.97
N VAL A 99 -10.44 9.78 4.04
CA VAL A 99 -10.00 8.69 3.18
C VAL A 99 -8.74 8.06 3.77
N VAL A 100 -8.77 6.73 3.92
CA VAL A 100 -7.62 5.95 4.41
C VAL A 100 -7.15 5.03 3.29
N ALA A 101 -5.91 5.18 2.85
CA ALA A 101 -5.28 4.25 1.93
C ALA A 101 -4.69 3.07 2.72
N VAL A 102 -5.10 1.86 2.37
CA VAL A 102 -4.56 0.62 2.93
C VAL A 102 -3.60 0.01 1.91
N LEU A 103 -2.31 0.05 2.24
CA LEU A 103 -1.21 -0.46 1.43
C LEU A 103 -0.90 -1.89 1.89
N ASP A 104 -1.43 -2.89 1.18
CA ASP A 104 -1.42 -4.29 1.64
C ASP A 104 -1.52 -5.28 0.45
N THR A 105 -2.03 -6.49 0.69
CA THR A 105 -2.24 -7.55 -0.33
C THR A 105 -3.44 -7.32 -1.24
N GLY A 106 -4.14 -6.22 -1.08
CA GLY A 106 -5.40 -5.91 -1.74
C GLY A 106 -6.58 -5.88 -0.78
N THR A 107 -7.80 -5.82 -1.31
CA THR A 107 -9.04 -5.83 -0.50
C THR A 107 -10.14 -6.58 -1.25
N ASN A 108 -10.95 -7.34 -0.54
CA ASN A 108 -12.23 -7.83 -1.03
C ASN A 108 -13.23 -6.66 -1.03
N ILE A 109 -13.31 -5.95 -2.15
CA ILE A 109 -14.18 -4.77 -2.32
C ILE A 109 -15.68 -5.11 -2.29
N ASP A 110 -16.05 -6.38 -2.40
CA ASP A 110 -17.44 -6.85 -2.27
C ASP A 110 -17.79 -7.28 -0.83
N HIS A 111 -16.84 -7.13 0.12
CA HIS A 111 -17.10 -7.49 1.51
C HIS A 111 -18.22 -6.63 2.10
N VAL A 112 -19.19 -7.28 2.74
CA VAL A 112 -20.42 -6.63 3.22
C VAL A 112 -20.17 -5.44 4.16
N ASP A 113 -19.10 -5.44 4.93
CA ASP A 113 -18.73 -4.37 5.88
C ASP A 113 -17.80 -3.31 5.26
N LEU A 114 -17.43 -3.41 3.97
CA LEU A 114 -16.49 -2.50 3.32
C LEU A 114 -17.05 -1.82 2.06
N LYS A 115 -17.91 -2.53 1.31
CA LYS A 115 -18.35 -2.16 -0.04
C LYS A 115 -19.08 -0.82 -0.15
N ASP A 116 -19.69 -0.34 0.93
CA ASP A 116 -20.55 0.84 0.91
C ASP A 116 -19.79 2.15 1.17
N HIS A 117 -18.47 2.07 1.46
CA HIS A 117 -17.65 3.24 1.72
C HIS A 117 -16.24 3.16 1.08
N LEU A 118 -16.18 2.62 -0.13
CA LEU A 118 -14.96 2.58 -0.93
C LEU A 118 -14.65 3.93 -1.58
N TRP A 119 -13.38 4.23 -1.77
CA TRP A 119 -12.92 5.44 -2.43
C TRP A 119 -13.39 5.51 -3.88
N ASP A 120 -13.90 6.66 -4.29
CA ASP A 120 -14.29 6.90 -5.69
C ASP A 120 -13.08 7.43 -6.48
N GLY A 121 -12.39 6.53 -7.17
CA GLY A 121 -11.30 6.84 -8.10
C GLY A 121 -11.77 7.23 -9.50
N GLY A 122 -13.08 7.35 -9.71
CA GLY A 122 -13.69 7.68 -11.00
C GLY A 122 -13.38 6.64 -12.07
N SER A 123 -13.29 7.10 -13.32
CA SER A 123 -12.98 6.23 -14.46
C SER A 123 -11.50 5.83 -14.53
N GLU A 124 -10.64 6.54 -13.83
CA GLU A 124 -9.19 6.27 -13.81
C GLU A 124 -8.87 5.08 -12.91
N TYR A 125 -9.57 4.95 -11.77
CA TYR A 125 -9.37 3.86 -10.81
C TYR A 125 -10.69 3.18 -10.46
N PRO A 126 -11.28 2.42 -11.40
CA PRO A 126 -12.66 1.90 -11.31
C PRO A 126 -12.85 0.86 -10.19
N ASN A 127 -11.76 0.28 -9.67
CA ASN A 127 -11.79 -0.73 -8.61
C ASN A 127 -11.35 -0.16 -7.25
N HIS A 128 -11.55 1.15 -7.05
CA HIS A 128 -11.36 1.83 -5.75
C HIS A 128 -9.93 1.83 -5.22
N GLY A 129 -8.95 1.76 -6.15
CA GLY A 129 -7.53 1.74 -5.83
C GLY A 129 -6.67 1.27 -6.98
N TYR A 130 -5.43 0.83 -6.67
CA TYR A 130 -4.47 0.43 -7.68
C TYR A 130 -3.57 -0.72 -7.19
N ASN A 131 -3.20 -1.60 -8.11
CA ASN A 131 -2.25 -2.69 -7.90
C ASN A 131 -0.87 -2.26 -8.39
N ILE A 132 0.01 -1.91 -7.45
CA ILE A 132 1.39 -1.49 -7.72
C ILE A 132 2.25 -2.66 -8.21
N VAL A 133 1.99 -3.86 -7.70
CA VAL A 133 2.80 -5.07 -7.99
C VAL A 133 2.68 -5.47 -9.47
N GLU A 134 1.47 -5.39 -10.01
CA GLU A 134 1.15 -5.82 -11.38
C GLU A 134 0.84 -4.65 -12.31
N GLU A 135 0.93 -3.41 -11.80
CA GLU A 135 0.68 -2.16 -12.54
C GLU A 135 -0.68 -2.15 -13.27
N ASN A 136 -1.73 -2.56 -12.55
CA ASN A 136 -3.09 -2.62 -13.07
C ASN A 136 -4.15 -2.24 -12.01
N HIS A 137 -5.44 -2.35 -12.36
CA HIS A 137 -6.55 -2.00 -11.48
C HIS A 137 -7.13 -3.17 -10.66
N ASP A 138 -6.53 -4.37 -10.72
CA ASP A 138 -7.01 -5.51 -9.96
C ASP A 138 -6.47 -5.46 -8.52
N VAL A 139 -7.30 -4.96 -7.64
CA VAL A 139 -7.00 -4.84 -6.20
C VAL A 139 -7.49 -6.05 -5.39
N THR A 140 -7.90 -7.13 -6.05
CA THR A 140 -8.42 -8.32 -5.38
C THR A 140 -7.42 -8.89 -4.38
N ASP A 141 -7.90 -9.13 -3.18
CA ASP A 141 -7.12 -9.75 -2.11
C ASP A 141 -7.22 -11.27 -2.16
N PHE A 142 -6.18 -11.93 -2.65
CA PHE A 142 -6.09 -13.41 -2.67
C PHE A 142 -5.40 -13.98 -1.42
N ASN A 143 -4.85 -13.13 -0.55
CA ASN A 143 -4.19 -13.50 0.70
C ASN A 143 -5.14 -13.47 1.90
N GLY A 144 -5.92 -12.40 2.01
CA GLY A 144 -6.84 -12.13 3.10
C GLY A 144 -6.32 -11.12 4.14
N HIS A 145 -5.01 -10.85 4.17
CA HIS A 145 -4.41 -9.93 5.14
C HIS A 145 -4.90 -8.49 4.93
N GLY A 146 -4.86 -7.96 3.71
CA GLY A 146 -5.31 -6.61 3.41
C GLY A 146 -6.79 -6.39 3.69
N THR A 147 -7.64 -7.38 3.40
CA THR A 147 -9.06 -7.32 3.76
C THR A 147 -9.27 -7.30 5.27
N HIS A 148 -8.47 -8.07 6.02
CA HIS A 148 -8.51 -8.05 7.48
C HIS A 148 -8.08 -6.69 8.04
N CYS A 149 -6.99 -6.11 7.53
CA CYS A 149 -6.52 -4.76 7.91
C CYS A 149 -7.58 -3.70 7.60
N ALA A 150 -8.17 -3.72 6.41
CA ALA A 150 -9.26 -2.83 6.02
C ALA A 150 -10.47 -2.96 6.97
N GLY A 151 -10.86 -4.19 7.30
CA GLY A 151 -11.94 -4.46 8.26
C GLY A 151 -11.65 -3.91 9.66
N THR A 152 -10.40 -3.99 10.12
CA THR A 152 -9.98 -3.45 11.42
C THR A 152 -10.00 -1.91 11.42
N ILE A 153 -9.71 -1.27 10.29
CA ILE A 153 -9.73 0.19 10.14
C ILE A 153 -11.16 0.70 10.01
N CYS A 154 -11.93 0.20 9.05
CA CYS A 154 -13.19 0.80 8.63
C CYS A 154 -14.38 -0.17 8.47
N GLY A 155 -14.30 -1.41 8.92
CA GLY A 155 -15.45 -2.31 8.89
C GLY A 155 -16.64 -1.74 9.66
N ASP A 156 -17.81 -1.56 9.00
CA ASP A 156 -18.98 -0.86 9.52
C ASP A 156 -19.91 -1.72 10.37
N GLY A 157 -19.65 -3.03 10.47
CA GLY A 157 -20.44 -3.97 11.26
C GLY A 157 -21.74 -4.42 10.62
N THR A 158 -21.99 -4.14 9.34
CA THR A 158 -23.19 -4.58 8.60
C THR A 158 -23.38 -6.10 8.64
N SER A 159 -22.28 -6.88 8.72
CA SER A 159 -22.31 -8.34 8.92
C SER A 159 -22.84 -8.79 10.29
N GLY A 160 -22.96 -7.87 11.23
CA GLY A 160 -23.33 -8.10 12.63
C GLY A 160 -22.17 -8.12 13.61
N THR A 161 -20.95 -7.91 13.14
CA THR A 161 -19.73 -7.81 13.95
C THR A 161 -19.01 -6.49 13.63
N GLN A 162 -19.02 -5.56 14.59
CA GLN A 162 -18.29 -4.29 14.45
C GLN A 162 -16.81 -4.53 14.69
N THR A 163 -15.99 -4.33 13.66
CA THR A 163 -14.53 -4.51 13.71
C THR A 163 -13.76 -3.21 13.51
N GLY A 164 -14.27 -2.29 12.68
CA GLY A 164 -13.59 -1.06 12.30
C GLY A 164 -13.55 -0.03 13.40
N MET A 165 -12.39 0.59 13.59
CA MET A 165 -12.16 1.68 14.54
C MET A 165 -12.74 3.01 14.03
N ALA A 166 -12.77 3.19 12.72
CA ALA A 166 -13.30 4.35 12.01
C ALA A 166 -14.37 3.90 10.97
N PRO A 167 -15.56 3.45 11.44
CA PRO A 167 -16.53 2.75 10.61
C PRO A 167 -17.16 3.60 9.49
N ASP A 168 -17.01 4.92 9.51
CA ASP A 168 -17.48 5.83 8.45
C ASP A 168 -16.32 6.38 7.58
N ALA A 169 -15.10 5.88 7.76
CA ALA A 169 -13.97 6.24 6.90
C ALA A 169 -14.12 5.63 5.50
N ILE A 170 -13.57 6.33 4.50
CA ILE A 170 -13.55 5.89 3.12
C ILE A 170 -12.25 5.11 2.86
N LEU A 171 -12.37 3.92 2.27
CA LEU A 171 -11.26 3.01 2.02
C LEU A 171 -10.72 3.18 0.60
N MET A 172 -9.43 3.51 0.44
CA MET A 172 -8.68 3.34 -0.79
C MET A 172 -7.80 2.09 -0.68
N THR A 173 -7.84 1.21 -1.67
CA THR A 173 -7.00 0.00 -1.70
C THR A 173 -5.76 0.22 -2.54
N VAL A 174 -4.57 -0.01 -1.97
CA VAL A 174 -3.29 0.03 -2.71
C VAL A 174 -2.58 -1.31 -2.51
N LYS A 175 -2.57 -2.13 -3.56
CA LYS A 175 -1.96 -3.46 -3.49
C LYS A 175 -0.45 -3.35 -3.73
N ILE A 176 0.33 -3.55 -2.68
CA ILE A 176 1.81 -3.49 -2.67
C ILE A 176 2.45 -4.84 -2.39
N PHE A 177 1.67 -5.85 -2.00
CA PHE A 177 2.09 -7.23 -1.79
C PHE A 177 1.33 -8.18 -2.70
N ASP A 178 2.00 -9.25 -3.13
CA ASP A 178 1.37 -10.31 -3.92
C ASP A 178 0.47 -11.24 -3.06
N SER A 179 -0.12 -12.25 -3.68
CA SER A 179 -0.99 -13.23 -3.00
C SER A 179 -0.29 -14.06 -1.93
N GLU A 180 1.04 -14.11 -1.95
CA GLU A 180 1.85 -14.81 -0.96
C GLU A 180 2.36 -13.89 0.16
N GLY A 181 2.07 -12.58 0.08
CA GLY A 181 2.52 -11.58 1.04
C GLY A 181 3.95 -11.10 0.78
N ASN A 182 4.49 -11.34 -0.43
CA ASN A 182 5.80 -10.82 -0.78
C ASN A 182 5.66 -9.45 -1.46
N GLY A 183 6.62 -8.59 -1.19
CA GLY A 183 6.77 -7.30 -1.81
C GLY A 183 8.22 -6.87 -1.85
N ASN A 184 8.45 -5.65 -2.24
CA ASN A 184 9.77 -5.02 -2.19
C ASN A 184 9.63 -3.54 -1.81
N VAL A 185 10.72 -2.95 -1.39
CA VAL A 185 10.74 -1.55 -0.91
C VAL A 185 10.25 -0.57 -1.98
N ASN A 186 10.54 -0.84 -3.25
CA ASN A 186 10.09 -0.01 -4.36
C ASN A 186 8.55 0.01 -4.50
N ASP A 187 7.89 -1.15 -4.30
CA ASP A 187 6.42 -1.23 -4.37
C ASP A 187 5.78 -0.47 -3.21
N ILE A 188 6.37 -0.55 -2.01
CA ILE A 188 5.92 0.23 -0.84
C ILE A 188 6.01 1.73 -1.13
N ILE A 189 7.16 2.22 -1.61
CA ILE A 189 7.36 3.64 -1.91
C ILE A 189 6.40 4.10 -3.01
N SER A 190 6.23 3.30 -4.08
CA SER A 190 5.27 3.60 -5.15
C SER A 190 3.83 3.69 -4.64
N GLY A 191 3.46 2.81 -3.70
CA GLY A 191 2.14 2.84 -3.08
C GLY A 191 1.91 4.11 -2.26
N VAL A 192 2.93 4.57 -1.51
CA VAL A 192 2.86 5.83 -0.77
C VAL A 192 2.76 7.02 -1.73
N GLU A 193 3.58 7.05 -2.80
CA GLU A 193 3.50 8.08 -3.83
C GLU A 193 2.11 8.13 -4.47
N PHE A 194 1.56 6.97 -4.85
CA PHE A 194 0.20 6.86 -5.37
C PHE A 194 -0.86 7.45 -4.42
N ALA A 195 -0.79 7.12 -3.14
CA ALA A 195 -1.72 7.65 -2.15
C ALA A 195 -1.63 9.18 -2.04
N VAL A 196 -0.41 9.73 -1.96
CA VAL A 196 -0.19 11.18 -1.86
C VAL A 196 -0.65 11.92 -3.14
N GLU A 197 -0.37 11.39 -4.32
CA GLU A 197 -0.80 11.96 -5.60
C GLU A 197 -2.33 12.00 -5.75
N ASN A 198 -3.03 11.09 -5.08
CA ASN A 198 -4.50 11.07 -5.01
C ASN A 198 -5.08 11.83 -3.81
N ASN A 199 -4.28 12.72 -3.18
CA ASN A 199 -4.68 13.59 -2.07
C ASN A 199 -5.20 12.85 -0.84
N ILE A 200 -4.63 11.68 -0.54
CA ILE A 200 -4.97 10.90 0.65
C ILE A 200 -4.23 11.46 1.87
N GLU A 201 -4.98 11.76 2.93
CA GLU A 201 -4.44 12.33 4.16
C GLU A 201 -3.81 11.27 5.08
N PHE A 202 -4.28 10.03 4.99
CA PHE A 202 -3.82 8.93 5.83
C PHE A 202 -3.54 7.68 5.01
N ALA A 203 -2.34 7.13 5.16
CA ALA A 203 -1.95 5.85 4.58
C ALA A 203 -1.50 4.89 5.71
N VAL A 204 -2.00 3.66 5.66
CA VAL A 204 -1.57 2.59 6.55
C VAL A 204 -0.83 1.55 5.70
N VAL A 205 0.44 1.37 6.01
CA VAL A 205 1.26 0.28 5.45
C VAL A 205 1.25 -0.83 6.50
N ALA A 206 1.04 -2.07 6.06
CA ALA A 206 1.14 -3.21 6.97
C ALA A 206 2.50 -3.19 7.67
N PRO A 207 2.56 -3.13 9.02
CA PRO A 207 3.82 -3.01 9.73
C PRO A 207 4.60 -4.31 9.65
N ASP A 208 5.90 -4.17 9.41
CA ASP A 208 6.88 -5.17 9.84
C ASP A 208 7.20 -4.89 11.31
N ASP A 209 6.95 -5.83 12.21
CA ASP A 209 7.43 -5.77 13.60
C ASP A 209 8.85 -6.32 13.73
#